data_6b2ab6eb89daf7c3a82d47625dc8e85c
#
_entry.id   6b2ab6eb89daf7c3a82d47625dc8e85c
#
_cell.length_a   1.000
_cell.length_b   1.000
_cell.length_c   1.000
_cell.angle_alpha   90.00
_cell.angle_beta   90.00
_cell.angle_gamma   90.00
#
_symmetry.space_group_name_H-M   'P 1'
#
loop_
_entity.id
_entity.type
_entity.pdbx_description
1 polymer ?
#
loop_
_entity_poly.entity_id
_entity_poly.type
_entity_poly.pdbx_seq_one_letter_code
_entity_poly.pdbx_strand_id
1 'polypeptide(L)'
;MPQINKITVLGSGIMGHGIAQISAMNGYDVVLRDIEEKFLDNAMSKIRWSLDKMVEKNKINKQESDKIHARIKPIVDLKEALQNTDLMIEAVPEDLKLKKKVYSEVDQFAQEKTIFASNTSTLPISEISQLTSRPDRFIGLHFFNPPQLMKLVEVIPGVRTEKSIVDLGLNFVRSLSKDPILCNKDVPGFIVNRIFIPIVHEAAYCLENDGKSMTQIDSAVKFKLNLPMGIFELADYTGLDVIHKATIEMHSRDKKVINPHPRIEQLFSSGKLGKKSGEGFYSYGDKNYERVSLSEDEAKQYDPIRILSVALNNAAWLISNGVCTKEDV
;
A
#
# COMPACT_ATOMS: atom_id res chain seq x y z
N MET A 1 23.89 6.03 13.34
CA MET A 1 22.70 5.24 12.98
C MET A 1 23.17 3.98 12.28
N PRO A 2 22.56 2.82 12.47
CA PRO A 2 22.90 1.63 11.70
C PRO A 2 22.70 1.92 10.22
N GLN A 3 23.69 1.58 9.40
CA GLN A 3 23.63 1.75 7.96
C GLN A 3 22.91 0.54 7.35
N ILE A 4 21.84 0.77 6.57
CA ILE A 4 21.20 -0.27 5.78
C ILE A 4 22.00 -0.44 4.50
N ASN A 5 22.47 -1.66 4.23
CA ASN A 5 23.16 -2.03 2.99
C ASN A 5 22.43 -3.19 2.30
N LYS A 6 21.96 -4.17 3.10
CA LYS A 6 21.28 -5.36 2.58
C LYS A 6 19.83 -5.42 3.07
N ILE A 7 18.92 -5.58 2.12
CA ILE A 7 17.46 -5.67 2.34
C ILE A 7 16.99 -7.06 1.95
N THR A 8 16.18 -7.67 2.80
CA THR A 8 15.44 -8.90 2.44
C THR A 8 13.97 -8.58 2.36
N VAL A 9 13.35 -8.82 1.20
CA VAL A 9 11.91 -8.69 0.98
C VAL A 9 11.27 -10.07 1.01
N LEU A 10 10.32 -10.28 1.91
CA LEU A 10 9.56 -11.52 2.05
C LEU A 10 8.21 -11.41 1.35
N GLY A 11 7.96 -12.32 0.42
CA GLY A 11 6.82 -12.26 -0.50
C GLY A 11 7.20 -11.55 -1.80
N SER A 12 7.07 -12.26 -2.92
CA SER A 12 7.41 -11.77 -4.25
C SER A 12 6.20 -11.32 -5.09
N GLY A 13 5.05 -11.14 -4.42
CA GLY A 13 3.80 -10.65 -5.02
C GLY A 13 3.92 -9.23 -5.60
N ILE A 14 2.75 -8.61 -5.87
CA ILE A 14 2.67 -7.28 -6.51
C ILE A 14 3.49 -6.23 -5.75
N MET A 15 3.40 -6.20 -4.41
CA MET A 15 4.15 -5.25 -3.61
C MET A 15 5.62 -5.64 -3.50
N GLY A 16 5.92 -6.90 -3.17
CA GLY A 16 7.27 -7.34 -2.88
C GLY A 16 8.24 -7.20 -4.04
N HIS A 17 7.88 -7.60 -5.27
CA HIS A 17 8.77 -7.40 -6.41
C HIS A 17 9.00 -5.91 -6.73
N GLY A 18 8.00 -5.07 -6.51
CA GLY A 18 8.14 -3.63 -6.69
C GLY A 18 9.03 -2.98 -5.64
N ILE A 19 8.90 -3.36 -4.35
CA ILE A 19 9.76 -2.91 -3.25
C ILE A 19 11.21 -3.37 -3.49
N ALA A 20 11.40 -4.62 -3.91
CA ALA A 20 12.72 -5.14 -4.27
C ALA A 20 13.36 -4.34 -5.42
N GLN A 21 12.60 -4.06 -6.47
CA GLN A 21 13.06 -3.27 -7.61
C GLN A 21 13.50 -1.86 -7.20
N ILE A 22 12.68 -1.11 -6.47
CA ILE A 22 13.02 0.26 -6.08
C ILE A 22 14.20 0.31 -5.11
N SER A 23 14.34 -0.68 -4.23
CA SER A 23 15.51 -0.81 -3.35
C SER A 23 16.79 -1.04 -4.14
N ALA A 24 16.77 -1.96 -5.12
CA ALA A 24 17.93 -2.22 -5.98
C ALA A 24 18.28 -1.03 -6.88
N MET A 25 17.29 -0.27 -7.37
CA MET A 25 17.50 0.96 -8.14
C MET A 25 18.23 2.04 -7.33
N ASN A 26 18.03 2.06 -6.02
CA ASN A 26 18.67 3.01 -5.11
C ASN A 26 19.96 2.46 -4.45
N GLY A 27 20.52 1.37 -5.00
CA GLY A 27 21.86 0.90 -4.68
C GLY A 27 21.95 -0.17 -3.61
N TYR A 28 20.82 -0.61 -3.01
CA TYR A 28 20.82 -1.65 -2.00
C TYR A 28 21.05 -3.04 -2.60
N ASP A 29 21.73 -3.91 -1.87
CA ASP A 29 21.76 -5.33 -2.14
C ASP A 29 20.44 -5.95 -1.64
N VAL A 30 19.72 -6.62 -2.52
CA VAL A 30 18.36 -7.11 -2.24
C VAL A 30 18.30 -8.61 -2.35
N VAL A 31 17.73 -9.25 -1.36
CA VAL A 31 17.24 -10.63 -1.44
C VAL A 31 15.73 -10.58 -1.58
N LEU A 32 15.20 -11.20 -2.63
CA LEU A 32 13.76 -11.42 -2.80
C LEU A 32 13.45 -12.87 -2.47
N ARG A 33 12.66 -13.08 -1.43
CA ARG A 33 12.32 -14.42 -0.94
C ARG A 33 10.86 -14.74 -1.15
N ASP A 34 10.58 -15.94 -1.65
CA ASP A 34 9.24 -16.53 -1.63
C ASP A 34 9.32 -18.03 -1.31
N ILE A 35 8.17 -18.69 -1.14
CA ILE A 35 8.09 -20.10 -0.74
C ILE A 35 8.39 -21.07 -1.89
N GLU A 36 8.31 -20.63 -3.14
CA GLU A 36 8.53 -21.46 -4.34
C GLU A 36 9.28 -20.68 -5.42
N GLU A 37 10.15 -21.35 -6.16
CA GLU A 37 10.92 -20.78 -7.26
C GLU A 37 10.02 -20.13 -8.33
N LYS A 38 8.90 -20.76 -8.68
CA LYS A 38 7.98 -20.21 -9.69
C LYS A 38 7.45 -18.80 -9.38
N PHE A 39 7.28 -18.46 -8.08
CA PHE A 39 6.87 -17.11 -7.68
C PHE A 39 8.02 -16.12 -7.86
N LEU A 40 9.24 -16.55 -7.55
CA LEU A 40 10.45 -15.75 -7.74
C LEU A 40 10.73 -15.50 -9.22
N ASP A 41 10.63 -16.53 -10.07
CA ASP A 41 10.82 -16.41 -11.52
C ASP A 41 9.83 -15.42 -12.14
N ASN A 42 8.56 -15.52 -11.74
CA ASN A 42 7.53 -14.57 -12.18
C ASN A 42 7.85 -13.14 -11.73
N ALA A 43 8.27 -12.97 -10.48
CA ALA A 43 8.64 -11.66 -9.95
C ALA A 43 9.87 -11.07 -10.68
N MET A 44 10.91 -11.87 -10.88
CA MET A 44 12.11 -11.45 -11.61
C MET A 44 11.81 -11.09 -13.07
N SER A 45 10.91 -11.83 -13.72
CA SER A 45 10.42 -11.51 -15.08
C SER A 45 9.68 -10.18 -15.12
N LYS A 46 8.83 -9.88 -14.12
CA LYS A 46 8.12 -8.59 -14.01
C LYS A 46 9.09 -7.42 -13.75
N ILE A 47 10.09 -7.63 -12.90
CA ILE A 47 11.15 -6.65 -12.65
C ILE A 47 11.92 -6.37 -13.95
N ARG A 48 12.32 -7.41 -14.67
CA ARG A 48 13.01 -7.27 -15.96
C ARG A 48 12.17 -6.48 -16.95
N TRP A 49 10.91 -6.84 -17.13
CA TRP A 49 9.97 -6.13 -18.00
C TRP A 49 9.86 -4.65 -17.61
N SER A 50 9.73 -4.36 -16.31
CA SER A 50 9.64 -2.99 -15.81
C SER A 50 10.90 -2.17 -16.13
N LEU A 51 12.09 -2.74 -15.91
CA LEU A 51 13.36 -2.11 -16.22
C LEU A 51 13.55 -1.89 -17.73
N ASP A 52 13.16 -2.87 -18.55
CA ASP A 52 13.23 -2.74 -20.02
C ASP A 52 12.31 -1.61 -20.51
N LYS A 53 11.11 -1.45 -19.91
CA LYS A 53 10.23 -0.29 -20.18
C LYS A 53 10.87 1.05 -19.77
N MET A 54 11.68 1.08 -18.73
CA MET A 54 12.43 2.28 -18.35
C MET A 54 13.54 2.59 -19.36
N VAL A 55 14.20 1.57 -19.91
CA VAL A 55 15.21 1.73 -20.98
C VAL A 55 14.52 2.24 -22.26
N GLU A 56 13.39 1.64 -22.69
CA GLU A 56 12.62 2.10 -23.85
C GLU A 56 12.22 3.59 -23.74
N LYS A 57 11.93 4.03 -22.52
CA LYS A 57 11.57 5.44 -22.22
C LYS A 57 12.78 6.35 -21.95
N ASN A 58 14.00 5.87 -22.17
CA ASN A 58 15.26 6.59 -21.91
C ASN A 58 15.39 7.12 -20.46
N LYS A 59 14.78 6.45 -19.48
CA LYS A 59 14.91 6.80 -18.06
C LYS A 59 16.19 6.25 -17.43
N ILE A 60 16.65 5.10 -17.91
CA ILE A 60 17.91 4.43 -17.57
C ILE A 60 18.51 3.83 -18.83
N ASN A 61 19.81 3.57 -18.84
CA ASN A 61 20.45 2.83 -19.94
C ASN A 61 20.44 1.31 -19.65
N LYS A 62 20.77 0.51 -20.70
CA LYS A 62 20.75 -0.96 -20.60
C LYS A 62 21.74 -1.47 -19.53
N GLN A 63 22.94 -0.90 -19.46
CA GLN A 63 23.95 -1.31 -18.48
C GLN A 63 23.47 -1.07 -17.05
N GLU A 64 22.78 0.03 -16.80
CA GLU A 64 22.18 0.34 -15.51
C GLU A 64 21.03 -0.63 -15.17
N SER A 65 20.16 -0.91 -16.13
CA SER A 65 19.10 -1.92 -16.02
C SER A 65 19.67 -3.29 -15.58
N ASP A 66 20.75 -3.73 -16.23
CA ASP A 66 21.38 -5.01 -15.92
C ASP A 66 22.04 -5.01 -14.52
N LYS A 67 22.68 -3.91 -14.13
CA LYS A 67 23.23 -3.73 -12.76
C LYS A 67 22.15 -3.77 -11.69
N ILE A 68 21.03 -3.09 -11.91
CA ILE A 68 19.88 -3.10 -10.97
C ILE A 68 19.36 -4.51 -10.82
N HIS A 69 19.10 -5.21 -11.92
CA HIS A 69 18.59 -6.57 -11.89
C HIS A 69 19.54 -7.54 -11.17
N ALA A 70 20.86 -7.40 -11.39
CA ALA A 70 21.87 -8.24 -10.76
C ALA A 70 22.01 -8.03 -9.23
N ARG A 71 21.55 -6.89 -8.69
CA ARG A 71 21.50 -6.66 -7.23
C ARG A 71 20.39 -7.43 -6.55
N ILE A 72 19.42 -7.98 -7.28
CA ILE A 72 18.29 -8.72 -6.70
C ILE A 72 18.57 -10.21 -6.80
N LYS A 73 18.71 -10.87 -5.65
CA LYS A 73 18.95 -12.30 -5.56
C LYS A 73 17.66 -13.02 -5.14
N PRO A 74 17.06 -13.84 -6.02
CA PRO A 74 15.91 -14.66 -5.64
C PRO A 74 16.39 -15.84 -4.78
N ILE A 75 15.78 -16.07 -3.63
CA ILE A 75 16.14 -17.14 -2.67
C ILE A 75 14.86 -17.73 -2.07
N VAL A 76 14.72 -19.08 -2.09
CA VAL A 76 13.59 -19.78 -1.48
C VAL A 76 13.85 -20.05 0.01
N ASP A 77 15.07 -20.49 0.36
CA ASP A 77 15.40 -20.81 1.74
C ASP A 77 15.40 -19.55 2.63
N LEU A 78 14.59 -19.59 3.69
CA LEU A 78 14.40 -18.43 4.57
C LEU A 78 15.66 -18.11 5.38
N LYS A 79 16.38 -19.13 5.85
CA LYS A 79 17.60 -18.94 6.66
C LYS A 79 18.70 -18.31 5.83
N GLU A 80 18.87 -18.76 4.58
CA GLU A 80 19.84 -18.19 3.63
C GLU A 80 19.44 -16.73 3.29
N ALA A 81 18.16 -16.48 3.02
CA ALA A 81 17.66 -15.16 2.67
C ALA A 81 17.94 -14.11 3.77
N LEU A 82 17.87 -14.50 5.03
CA LEU A 82 18.06 -13.60 6.19
C LEU A 82 19.53 -13.40 6.59
N GLN A 83 20.49 -14.09 5.97
CA GLN A 83 21.90 -13.93 6.31
C GLN A 83 22.36 -12.49 6.05
N ASN A 84 22.95 -11.86 7.07
CA ASN A 84 23.48 -10.48 7.02
C ASN A 84 22.45 -9.43 6.58
N THR A 85 21.17 -9.65 6.84
CA THR A 85 20.09 -8.70 6.53
C THR A 85 20.09 -7.56 7.55
N ASP A 86 20.13 -6.33 7.08
CA ASP A 86 20.00 -5.15 7.93
C ASP A 86 18.54 -4.76 8.12
N LEU A 87 17.75 -4.77 7.03
CA LEU A 87 16.31 -4.49 7.04
C LEU A 87 15.55 -5.61 6.32
N MET A 88 14.62 -6.24 7.02
CA MET A 88 13.66 -7.18 6.45
C MET A 88 12.32 -6.49 6.25
N ILE A 89 11.78 -6.55 5.03
CA ILE A 89 10.46 -5.98 4.68
C ILE A 89 9.51 -7.12 4.34
N GLU A 90 8.48 -7.29 5.13
CA GLU A 90 7.44 -8.30 4.90
C GLU A 90 6.35 -7.73 3.97
N ALA A 91 6.08 -8.44 2.88
CA ALA A 91 5.06 -8.15 1.88
C ALA A 91 4.26 -9.43 1.49
N VAL A 92 4.03 -10.31 2.48
CA VAL A 92 3.21 -11.52 2.31
C VAL A 92 1.72 -11.16 2.34
N PRO A 93 0.81 -12.07 1.93
CA PRO A 93 -0.63 -11.81 1.98
C PRO A 93 -1.13 -11.32 3.34
N GLU A 94 -2.17 -10.45 3.32
CA GLU A 94 -2.73 -9.80 4.50
C GLU A 94 -3.60 -10.79 5.30
N ASP A 95 -2.93 -11.66 6.04
CA ASP A 95 -3.53 -12.67 6.92
C ASP A 95 -2.68 -12.77 8.20
N LEU A 96 -3.33 -12.48 9.35
CA LEU A 96 -2.62 -12.43 10.64
C LEU A 96 -2.05 -13.80 11.05
N LYS A 97 -2.73 -14.90 10.70
CA LYS A 97 -2.24 -16.26 11.01
C LYS A 97 -0.99 -16.59 10.20
N LEU A 98 -1.01 -16.22 8.91
CA LEU A 98 0.17 -16.36 8.04
C LEU A 98 1.33 -15.50 8.55
N LYS A 99 1.08 -14.22 8.86
CA LYS A 99 2.11 -13.31 9.38
C LYS A 99 2.70 -13.83 10.70
N LYS A 100 1.86 -14.36 11.59
CA LYS A 100 2.33 -14.99 12.84
C LYS A 100 3.32 -16.12 12.57
N LYS A 101 3.00 -17.01 11.62
CA LYS A 101 3.91 -18.09 11.22
C LYS A 101 5.22 -17.55 10.65
N VAL A 102 5.13 -16.60 9.69
CA VAL A 102 6.30 -15.99 9.05
C VAL A 102 7.20 -15.31 10.08
N TYR A 103 6.66 -14.49 10.98
CA TYR A 103 7.48 -13.79 11.98
C TYR A 103 8.09 -14.74 13.01
N SER A 104 7.40 -15.81 13.39
CA SER A 104 7.97 -16.83 14.26
C SER A 104 9.19 -17.52 13.64
N GLU A 105 9.16 -17.78 12.33
CA GLU A 105 10.29 -18.39 11.61
C GLU A 105 11.41 -17.35 11.37
N VAL A 106 11.06 -16.14 10.98
CA VAL A 106 12.02 -15.05 10.74
C VAL A 106 12.81 -14.71 11.99
N ASP A 107 12.15 -14.65 13.13
CA ASP A 107 12.76 -14.28 14.41
C ASP A 107 13.83 -15.30 14.88
N GLN A 108 13.70 -16.57 14.45
CA GLN A 108 14.68 -17.61 14.73
C GLN A 108 15.97 -17.48 13.90
N PHE A 109 15.88 -16.97 12.67
CA PHE A 109 17.01 -16.95 11.73
C PHE A 109 17.63 -15.58 11.54
N ALA A 110 16.87 -14.50 11.79
CA ALA A 110 17.37 -13.15 11.64
C ALA A 110 18.37 -12.79 12.75
N GLN A 111 19.43 -12.08 12.36
CA GLN A 111 20.41 -11.55 13.34
C GLN A 111 19.71 -10.57 14.29
N GLU A 112 20.21 -10.46 15.52
CA GLU A 112 19.66 -9.58 16.55
C GLU A 112 19.56 -8.11 16.09
N LYS A 113 20.52 -7.65 15.29
CA LYS A 113 20.56 -6.30 14.74
C LYS A 113 19.52 -6.01 13.66
N THR A 114 18.94 -7.07 13.04
CA THR A 114 18.01 -6.93 11.90
C THR A 114 16.75 -6.19 12.32
N ILE A 115 16.41 -5.15 11.56
CA ILE A 115 15.17 -4.39 11.72
C ILE A 115 14.08 -5.06 10.91
N PHE A 116 12.89 -5.19 11.49
CA PHE A 116 11.72 -5.75 10.81
C PHE A 116 10.77 -4.64 10.38
N ALA A 117 10.31 -4.74 9.15
CA ALA A 117 9.27 -3.87 8.62
C ALA A 117 8.12 -4.69 8.03
N SER A 118 6.90 -4.22 8.19
CA SER A 118 5.72 -4.77 7.51
C SER A 118 5.16 -3.77 6.53
N ASN A 119 4.82 -4.26 5.33
CA ASN A 119 4.09 -3.49 4.32
C ASN A 119 2.57 -3.68 4.45
N THR A 120 2.07 -4.02 5.62
CA THR A 120 0.63 -4.15 5.88
C THR A 120 -0.11 -2.84 5.57
N SER A 121 -1.32 -2.96 5.04
CA SER A 121 -2.19 -1.82 4.75
C SER A 121 -3.21 -1.54 5.86
N THR A 122 -3.47 -2.51 6.74
CA THR A 122 -4.59 -2.43 7.68
C THR A 122 -4.32 -3.02 9.06
N LEU A 123 -3.42 -4.01 9.15
CA LEU A 123 -3.13 -4.66 10.44
C LEU A 123 -2.25 -3.75 11.31
N PRO A 124 -2.56 -3.59 12.61
CA PRO A 124 -1.81 -2.73 13.48
C PRO A 124 -0.38 -3.19 13.67
N ILE A 125 0.55 -2.26 13.49
CA ILE A 125 1.98 -2.50 13.68
C ILE A 125 2.27 -2.92 15.12
N SER A 126 1.56 -2.32 16.09
CA SER A 126 1.67 -2.65 17.51
C SER A 126 1.32 -4.11 17.83
N GLU A 127 0.36 -4.70 17.10
CA GLU A 127 0.01 -6.12 17.26
C GLU A 127 0.98 -7.03 16.54
N ILE A 128 1.33 -6.71 15.30
CA ILE A 128 2.25 -7.53 14.50
C ILE A 128 3.63 -7.58 15.17
N SER A 129 4.11 -6.45 15.69
CA SER A 129 5.42 -6.38 16.35
C SER A 129 5.54 -7.31 17.55
N GLN A 130 4.43 -7.58 18.26
CA GLN A 130 4.41 -8.52 19.39
C GLN A 130 4.54 -9.99 18.97
N LEU A 131 4.45 -10.28 17.67
CA LEU A 131 4.72 -11.63 17.14
C LEU A 131 6.22 -11.94 17.06
N THR A 132 7.08 -10.98 17.39
CA THR A 132 8.54 -11.10 17.36
C THR A 132 9.15 -10.82 18.72
N SER A 133 10.41 -11.23 18.92
CA SER A 133 11.18 -10.95 20.14
C SER A 133 11.73 -9.51 20.19
N ARG A 134 11.56 -8.74 19.10
CA ARG A 134 12.15 -7.40 18.90
C ARG A 134 11.13 -6.31 18.48
N PRO A 135 10.04 -6.10 19.23
CA PRO A 135 9.03 -5.10 18.90
C PRO A 135 9.55 -3.65 18.94
N ASP A 136 10.66 -3.41 19.61
CA ASP A 136 11.41 -2.14 19.63
C ASP A 136 12.11 -1.85 18.30
N ARG A 137 12.42 -2.88 17.51
CA ARG A 137 13.04 -2.82 16.17
C ARG A 137 12.07 -3.16 15.05
N PHE A 138 10.78 -2.97 15.27
CA PHE A 138 9.72 -3.24 14.31
C PHE A 138 9.03 -1.94 13.87
N ILE A 139 8.77 -1.80 12.55
CA ILE A 139 8.16 -0.61 11.98
C ILE A 139 7.20 -0.96 10.83
N GLY A 140 6.17 -0.17 10.61
CA GLY A 140 5.37 -0.20 9.39
C GLY A 140 6.03 0.63 8.30
N LEU A 141 6.14 0.07 7.10
CA LEU A 141 6.53 0.78 5.87
C LEU A 141 5.47 0.48 4.82
N HIS A 142 4.40 1.27 4.81
CA HIS A 142 3.27 1.05 3.92
C HIS A 142 3.49 1.75 2.58
N PHE A 143 3.91 0.96 1.59
CA PHE A 143 4.04 1.39 0.19
C PHE A 143 2.70 1.27 -0.53
N PHE A 144 2.47 2.18 -1.49
CA PHE A 144 1.27 2.16 -2.32
C PHE A 144 1.52 1.48 -3.67
N ASN A 145 0.49 0.83 -4.21
CA ASN A 145 0.57 0.09 -5.47
C ASN A 145 0.41 1.01 -6.70
N PRO A 146 1.29 0.95 -7.70
CA PRO A 146 2.51 0.15 -7.74
C PRO A 146 3.69 0.88 -7.07
N PRO A 147 4.52 0.18 -6.25
CA PRO A 147 5.59 0.81 -5.49
C PRO A 147 6.61 1.56 -6.35
N GLN A 148 6.81 1.14 -7.59
CA GLN A 148 7.75 1.77 -8.52
C GLN A 148 7.31 3.19 -8.91
N LEU A 149 6.01 3.47 -8.93
CA LEU A 149 5.44 4.73 -9.41
C LEU A 149 4.98 5.64 -8.27
N MET A 150 4.35 5.07 -7.25
CA MET A 150 3.81 5.84 -6.13
C MET A 150 4.94 6.40 -5.27
N LYS A 151 4.90 7.71 -5.03
CA LYS A 151 5.96 8.38 -4.26
C LYS A 151 5.77 8.24 -2.76
N LEU A 152 4.52 8.27 -2.30
CA LEU A 152 4.17 8.28 -0.89
C LEU A 152 4.47 6.94 -0.23
N VAL A 153 5.02 7.00 0.99
CA VAL A 153 5.16 5.84 1.89
C VAL A 153 4.83 6.29 3.30
N GLU A 154 3.88 5.61 3.92
CA GLU A 154 3.59 5.84 5.35
C GLU A 154 4.61 5.09 6.20
N VAL A 155 5.16 5.78 7.19
CA VAL A 155 6.07 5.23 8.20
C VAL A 155 5.30 5.18 9.52
N ILE A 156 5.06 3.98 10.03
CA ILE A 156 4.16 3.73 11.15
C ILE A 156 4.90 3.05 12.28
N PRO A 157 5.24 3.73 13.39
CA PRO A 157 5.76 3.08 14.58
C PRO A 157 4.67 2.30 15.32
N GLY A 158 5.00 1.14 15.83
CA GLY A 158 4.23 0.50 16.89
C GLY A 158 4.51 1.16 18.24
N VAL A 159 3.71 0.83 19.27
CA VAL A 159 3.84 1.43 20.62
C VAL A 159 5.20 1.19 21.29
N ARG A 160 5.96 0.19 20.84
CA ARG A 160 7.28 -0.14 21.38
C ARG A 160 8.44 0.21 20.44
N THR A 161 8.15 0.69 19.23
CA THR A 161 9.20 1.04 18.25
C THR A 161 10.10 2.14 18.80
N GLU A 162 11.40 1.90 18.81
CA GLU A 162 12.38 2.93 19.23
C GLU A 162 12.40 4.10 18.25
N LYS A 163 12.60 5.31 18.78
CA LYS A 163 12.71 6.52 17.95
C LYS A 163 13.81 6.42 16.89
N SER A 164 14.93 5.79 17.22
CA SER A 164 16.03 5.53 16.29
C SER A 164 15.60 4.72 15.06
N ILE A 165 14.65 3.80 15.22
CA ILE A 165 14.09 2.98 14.14
C ILE A 165 13.09 3.80 13.32
N VAL A 166 12.33 4.70 13.94
CA VAL A 166 11.46 5.65 13.21
C VAL A 166 12.29 6.55 12.30
N ASP A 167 13.34 7.18 12.87
CA ASP A 167 14.24 8.05 12.12
C ASP A 167 14.95 7.30 10.98
N LEU A 168 15.33 6.03 11.21
CA LEU A 168 15.89 5.16 10.20
C LEU A 168 14.87 4.86 9.10
N GLY A 169 13.62 4.53 9.42
CA GLY A 169 12.55 4.28 8.46
C GLY A 169 12.28 5.49 7.57
N LEU A 170 12.18 6.69 8.14
CA LEU A 170 12.02 7.94 7.39
C LEU A 170 13.21 8.18 6.42
N ASN A 171 14.44 7.98 6.90
CA ASN A 171 15.63 8.16 6.06
C ASN A 171 15.73 7.08 4.98
N PHE A 172 15.38 5.84 5.28
CA PHE A 172 15.30 4.76 4.30
C PHE A 172 14.32 5.11 3.18
N VAL A 173 13.11 5.54 3.51
CA VAL A 173 12.12 5.94 2.51
C VAL A 173 12.63 7.09 1.64
N ARG A 174 13.25 8.11 2.23
CA ARG A 174 13.88 9.21 1.46
C ARG A 174 14.99 8.72 0.53
N SER A 175 15.81 7.75 0.98
CA SER A 175 16.87 7.18 0.17
C SER A 175 16.36 6.43 -1.07
N LEU A 176 15.10 5.97 -1.03
CA LEU A 176 14.41 5.40 -2.18
C LEU A 176 13.83 6.45 -3.15
N SER A 177 14.13 7.74 -2.97
CA SER A 177 13.53 8.86 -3.71
C SER A 177 12.00 8.88 -3.57
N LYS A 178 11.51 8.53 -2.37
CA LYS A 178 10.11 8.54 -1.97
C LYS A 178 9.85 9.60 -0.91
N ASP A 179 8.58 9.96 -0.77
CA ASP A 179 8.11 10.96 0.16
C ASP A 179 7.54 10.24 1.41
N PRO A 180 8.26 10.21 2.55
CA PRO A 180 7.75 9.59 3.75
C PRO A 180 6.78 10.52 4.47
N ILE A 181 5.67 9.98 4.96
CA ILE A 181 4.82 10.62 5.95
C ILE A 181 4.83 9.80 7.24
N LEU A 182 4.90 10.48 8.37
CA LEU A 182 4.94 9.83 9.68
C LEU A 182 3.54 9.71 10.27
N CYS A 183 3.09 8.47 10.44
CA CYS A 183 1.90 8.16 11.21
C CYS A 183 2.32 7.98 12.67
N ASN A 184 2.32 9.05 13.48
CA ASN A 184 2.83 9.05 14.86
C ASN A 184 2.13 8.05 15.80
N LYS A 185 0.94 7.61 15.45
CA LYS A 185 0.14 6.64 16.21
C LYS A 185 -0.41 5.58 15.27
N ASP A 186 -0.26 4.35 15.67
CA ASP A 186 -0.79 3.18 14.99
C ASP A 186 -2.33 3.12 15.15
N VAL A 187 -3.04 3.73 14.21
CA VAL A 187 -4.50 3.83 14.19
C VAL A 187 -5.09 3.04 13.02
N PRO A 188 -6.35 2.57 13.10
CA PRO A 188 -7.01 1.87 12.02
C PRO A 188 -6.99 2.68 10.70
N GLY A 189 -6.40 2.08 9.66
CA GLY A 189 -6.29 2.70 8.33
C GLY A 189 -5.16 3.72 8.18
N PHE A 190 -4.33 3.91 9.21
CA PHE A 190 -3.22 4.85 9.24
C PHE A 190 -3.68 6.28 8.85
N ILE A 191 -3.05 6.92 7.88
CA ILE A 191 -3.47 8.25 7.40
C ILE A 191 -4.34 8.11 6.14
N VAL A 192 -3.79 7.48 5.09
CA VAL A 192 -4.43 7.46 3.76
C VAL A 192 -5.71 6.64 3.75
N ASN A 193 -5.68 5.41 4.26
CA ASN A 193 -6.88 4.56 4.27
C ASN A 193 -7.96 5.10 5.20
N ARG A 194 -7.58 5.78 6.29
CA ARG A 194 -8.54 6.43 7.19
C ARG A 194 -9.31 7.58 6.51
N ILE A 195 -8.75 8.19 5.49
CA ILE A 195 -9.43 9.20 4.66
C ILE A 195 -10.15 8.51 3.49
N PHE A 196 -9.45 7.67 2.74
CA PHE A 196 -9.92 7.10 1.48
C PHE A 196 -11.07 6.12 1.64
N ILE A 197 -10.97 5.15 2.56
CA ILE A 197 -11.99 4.11 2.68
C ILE A 197 -13.36 4.69 3.08
N PRO A 198 -13.47 5.58 4.08
CA PRO A 198 -14.76 6.21 4.42
C PRO A 198 -15.40 6.99 3.27
N ILE A 199 -14.62 7.69 2.44
CA ILE A 199 -15.19 8.46 1.32
C ILE A 199 -15.73 7.56 0.20
N VAL A 200 -15.19 6.35 0.01
CA VAL A 200 -15.77 5.36 -0.93
C VAL A 200 -17.16 4.92 -0.46
N HIS A 201 -17.32 4.64 0.83
CA HIS A 201 -18.62 4.29 1.41
C HIS A 201 -19.60 5.46 1.34
N GLU A 202 -19.15 6.67 1.66
CA GLU A 202 -20.01 7.85 1.57
C GLU A 202 -20.46 8.13 0.14
N ALA A 203 -19.59 7.95 -0.84
CA ALA A 203 -19.96 8.07 -2.26
C ALA A 203 -21.04 7.04 -2.65
N ALA A 204 -20.97 5.80 -2.11
CA ALA A 204 -22.00 4.80 -2.33
C ALA A 204 -23.34 5.19 -1.70
N TYR A 205 -23.34 5.82 -0.51
CA TYR A 205 -24.56 6.43 0.07
C TYR A 205 -25.10 7.58 -0.76
N CYS A 206 -24.24 8.46 -1.28
CA CYS A 206 -24.64 9.54 -2.19
C CYS A 206 -25.27 8.97 -3.47
N LEU A 207 -24.71 7.92 -4.04
CA LEU A 207 -25.25 7.25 -5.22
C LEU A 207 -26.66 6.72 -4.99
N GLU A 208 -26.93 6.15 -3.80
CA GLU A 208 -28.24 5.59 -3.44
C GLU A 208 -29.28 6.69 -3.16
N ASN A 209 -28.87 7.76 -2.45
CA ASN A 209 -29.79 8.73 -1.87
C ASN A 209 -30.03 9.99 -2.74
N ASP A 210 -29.06 10.40 -3.57
CA ASP A 210 -29.09 11.69 -4.24
C ASP A 210 -29.66 11.61 -5.67
N GLY A 211 -30.06 10.41 -6.14
CA GLY A 211 -30.61 10.19 -7.48
C GLY A 211 -29.66 10.57 -8.62
N LYS A 212 -28.37 10.48 -8.38
CA LYS A 212 -27.29 10.80 -9.36
C LYS A 212 -26.65 9.53 -9.90
N SER A 213 -26.09 9.65 -11.11
CA SER A 213 -25.32 8.55 -11.68
C SER A 213 -23.91 8.49 -11.09
N MET A 214 -23.25 7.32 -11.20
CA MET A 214 -21.85 7.15 -10.81
C MET A 214 -20.95 8.14 -11.57
N THR A 215 -21.20 8.35 -12.87
CA THR A 215 -20.40 9.26 -13.69
C THR A 215 -20.56 10.72 -13.29
N GLN A 216 -21.74 11.14 -12.83
CA GLN A 216 -21.95 12.48 -12.28
C GLN A 216 -21.18 12.71 -10.98
N ILE A 217 -21.21 11.72 -10.06
CA ILE A 217 -20.48 11.78 -8.79
C ILE A 217 -18.96 11.77 -9.07
N ASP A 218 -18.49 10.84 -9.89
CA ASP A 218 -17.08 10.72 -10.24
C ASP A 218 -16.55 11.93 -11.00
N SER A 219 -17.33 12.48 -11.91
CA SER A 219 -17.01 13.72 -12.62
C SER A 219 -16.88 14.90 -11.64
N ALA A 220 -17.80 15.03 -10.68
CA ALA A 220 -17.71 16.08 -9.68
C ALA A 220 -16.48 15.93 -8.77
N VAL A 221 -16.18 14.72 -8.32
CA VAL A 221 -14.98 14.43 -7.53
C VAL A 221 -13.71 14.76 -8.32
N LYS A 222 -13.64 14.34 -9.58
CA LYS A 222 -12.49 14.61 -10.43
C LYS A 222 -12.29 16.08 -10.74
N PHE A 223 -13.31 16.76 -11.24
CA PHE A 223 -13.16 18.11 -11.79
C PHE A 223 -13.34 19.23 -10.75
N LYS A 224 -14.22 19.06 -9.75
CA LYS A 224 -14.42 20.07 -8.70
C LYS A 224 -13.45 19.96 -7.54
N LEU A 225 -13.01 18.72 -7.19
CA LEU A 225 -12.01 18.48 -6.14
C LEU A 225 -10.60 18.32 -6.71
N ASN A 226 -10.43 18.45 -8.04
CA ASN A 226 -9.15 18.34 -8.74
C ASN A 226 -8.39 17.03 -8.47
N LEU A 227 -9.12 15.92 -8.37
CA LEU A 227 -8.52 14.61 -8.22
C LEU A 227 -8.19 13.98 -9.59
N PRO A 228 -7.23 13.07 -9.68
CA PRO A 228 -6.80 12.48 -10.96
C PRO A 228 -7.89 11.59 -11.59
N MET A 229 -8.84 11.10 -10.80
CA MET A 229 -9.94 10.20 -11.21
C MET A 229 -11.12 10.34 -10.26
N GLY A 230 -12.27 9.75 -10.64
CA GLY A 230 -13.43 9.67 -9.78
C GLY A 230 -13.23 8.70 -8.61
N ILE A 231 -14.13 8.73 -7.63
CA ILE A 231 -14.01 7.92 -6.41
C ILE A 231 -14.34 6.44 -6.68
N PHE A 232 -15.35 6.16 -7.50
CA PHE A 232 -15.70 4.80 -7.90
C PHE A 232 -14.67 4.22 -8.88
N GLU A 233 -14.15 5.05 -9.81
CA GLU A 233 -13.03 4.66 -10.69
C GLU A 233 -11.80 4.29 -9.85
N LEU A 234 -11.46 5.07 -8.82
CA LEU A 234 -10.33 4.81 -7.92
C LEU A 234 -10.56 3.55 -7.08
N ALA A 235 -11.79 3.32 -6.61
CA ALA A 235 -12.15 2.12 -5.87
C ALA A 235 -11.96 0.86 -6.72
N ASP A 236 -12.40 0.87 -7.98
CA ASP A 236 -12.22 -0.23 -8.92
C ASP A 236 -10.75 -0.45 -9.30
N TYR A 237 -9.98 0.63 -9.39
CA TYR A 237 -8.54 0.57 -9.65
C TYR A 237 -7.78 -0.04 -8.47
N THR A 238 -8.12 0.36 -7.24
CA THR A 238 -7.53 -0.18 -5.99
C THR A 238 -7.88 -1.64 -5.80
N GLY A 239 -9.10 -2.00 -6.15
CA GLY A 239 -9.69 -3.33 -5.98
C GLY A 239 -10.63 -3.39 -4.78
N LEU A 240 -11.86 -3.81 -5.05
CA LEU A 240 -12.93 -3.86 -4.04
C LEU A 240 -12.70 -4.91 -2.94
N ASP A 241 -11.88 -5.92 -3.19
CA ASP A 241 -11.42 -6.83 -2.14
C ASP A 241 -10.48 -6.16 -1.13
N VAL A 242 -9.63 -5.23 -1.60
CA VAL A 242 -8.76 -4.44 -0.72
C VAL A 242 -9.60 -3.49 0.13
N ILE A 243 -10.56 -2.78 -0.50
CA ILE A 243 -11.47 -1.87 0.20
C ILE A 243 -12.32 -2.63 1.21
N HIS A 244 -12.91 -3.77 0.80
CA HIS A 244 -13.73 -4.59 1.68
C HIS A 244 -12.95 -5.08 2.91
N LYS A 245 -11.75 -5.64 2.73
CA LYS A 245 -10.90 -6.10 3.83
C LYS A 245 -10.51 -4.94 4.76
N ALA A 246 -10.10 -3.80 4.18
CA ALA A 246 -9.78 -2.61 4.95
C ALA A 246 -11.00 -2.10 5.74
N THR A 247 -12.18 -2.13 5.15
CA THR A 247 -13.44 -1.77 5.82
C THR A 247 -13.69 -2.61 7.05
N ILE A 248 -13.62 -3.96 6.90
CA ILE A 248 -13.85 -4.89 8.02
C ILE A 248 -12.85 -4.64 9.13
N GLU A 249 -11.56 -4.56 8.80
CA GLU A 249 -10.49 -4.38 9.78
C GLU A 249 -10.63 -3.04 10.52
N MET A 250 -10.82 -1.95 9.78
CA MET A 250 -10.97 -0.62 10.37
C MET A 250 -12.26 -0.51 11.22
N HIS A 251 -13.40 -1.00 10.73
CA HIS A 251 -14.68 -0.93 11.43
C HIS A 251 -14.69 -1.82 12.68
N SER A 252 -14.03 -2.97 12.66
CA SER A 252 -13.92 -3.85 13.84
C SER A 252 -13.17 -3.18 15.00
N ARG A 253 -12.22 -2.29 14.70
CA ARG A 253 -11.37 -1.59 15.68
C ARG A 253 -11.90 -0.21 16.09
N ASP A 254 -12.55 0.49 15.17
CA ASP A 254 -13.18 1.79 15.42
C ASP A 254 -14.45 1.92 14.58
N LYS A 255 -15.60 1.62 15.23
CA LYS A 255 -16.91 1.69 14.58
C LYS A 255 -17.30 3.10 14.10
N LYS A 256 -16.61 4.14 14.56
CA LYS A 256 -16.91 5.53 14.18
C LYS A 256 -16.20 5.97 12.91
N VAL A 257 -15.16 5.24 12.48
CA VAL A 257 -14.35 5.64 11.33
C VAL A 257 -15.05 5.42 9.99
N ILE A 258 -15.86 4.39 9.90
CA ILE A 258 -16.58 4.01 8.68
C ILE A 258 -18.02 3.66 9.05
N ASN A 259 -18.97 4.12 8.22
CA ASN A 259 -20.30 3.54 8.12
C ASN A 259 -20.32 2.62 6.88
N PRO A 260 -20.21 1.28 7.05
CA PRO A 260 -20.10 0.38 5.91
C PRO A 260 -21.36 0.38 5.04
N HIS A 261 -21.21 0.62 3.73
CA HIS A 261 -22.30 0.54 2.77
C HIS A 261 -22.42 -0.88 2.22
N PRO A 262 -23.64 -1.48 2.17
CA PRO A 262 -23.83 -2.87 1.72
C PRO A 262 -23.35 -3.18 0.31
N ARG A 263 -23.32 -2.18 -0.58
CA ARG A 263 -22.88 -2.33 -1.98
C ARG A 263 -21.44 -2.83 -2.09
N ILE A 264 -20.54 -2.43 -1.19
CA ILE A 264 -19.14 -2.90 -1.21
C ILE A 264 -19.08 -4.40 -0.92
N GLU A 265 -19.81 -4.86 0.08
CA GLU A 265 -19.96 -6.29 0.42
C GLU A 265 -20.58 -7.08 -0.76
N GLN A 266 -21.65 -6.55 -1.37
CA GLN A 266 -22.33 -7.20 -2.50
C GLN A 266 -21.42 -7.37 -3.71
N LEU A 267 -20.66 -6.33 -4.07
CA LEU A 267 -19.70 -6.37 -5.18
C LEU A 267 -18.59 -7.38 -4.88
N PHE A 268 -18.02 -7.34 -3.67
CA PHE A 268 -16.99 -8.30 -3.24
C PHE A 268 -17.48 -9.74 -3.29
N SER A 269 -18.64 -10.05 -2.68
CA SER A 269 -19.22 -11.39 -2.62
C SER A 269 -19.62 -11.94 -4.00
N SER A 270 -19.92 -11.04 -4.96
CA SER A 270 -20.22 -11.39 -6.34
C SER A 270 -18.96 -11.58 -7.21
N GLY A 271 -17.75 -11.43 -6.65
CA GLY A 271 -16.49 -11.51 -7.40
C GLY A 271 -16.22 -10.31 -8.30
N LYS A 272 -17.00 -9.23 -8.19
CA LYS A 272 -16.83 -7.98 -8.93
C LYS A 272 -15.81 -7.10 -8.19
N LEU A 273 -14.54 -7.37 -8.44
CA LEU A 273 -13.43 -6.80 -7.67
C LEU A 273 -12.81 -5.57 -8.33
N GLY A 274 -13.51 -4.96 -9.27
CA GLY A 274 -13.04 -3.82 -10.04
C GLY A 274 -12.24 -4.23 -11.27
N LYS A 275 -11.29 -3.40 -11.67
CA LYS A 275 -10.49 -3.57 -12.88
C LYS A 275 -9.88 -4.97 -13.03
N LYS A 276 -9.37 -5.55 -11.97
CA LYS A 276 -8.69 -6.86 -12.00
C LYS A 276 -9.59 -8.05 -12.31
N SER A 277 -10.90 -7.92 -12.08
CA SER A 277 -11.91 -8.93 -12.41
C SER A 277 -12.72 -8.57 -13.66
N GLY A 278 -12.47 -7.41 -14.30
CA GLY A 278 -13.22 -6.90 -15.43
C GLY A 278 -14.54 -6.22 -15.07
N GLU A 279 -14.96 -6.25 -13.81
CA GLU A 279 -16.19 -5.62 -13.32
C GLU A 279 -16.05 -5.21 -11.86
N GLY A 280 -16.61 -4.04 -11.50
CA GLY A 280 -16.72 -3.51 -10.16
C GLY A 280 -17.90 -2.56 -10.08
N PHE A 281 -17.68 -1.31 -9.68
CA PHE A 281 -18.64 -0.23 -9.88
C PHE A 281 -18.91 -0.01 -11.36
N TYR A 282 -17.85 -0.07 -12.18
CA TYR A 282 -17.90 0.00 -13.64
C TYR A 282 -17.60 -1.35 -14.26
N SER A 283 -17.95 -1.47 -15.56
CA SER A 283 -17.57 -2.62 -16.39
C SER A 283 -16.37 -2.25 -17.25
N TYR A 284 -15.36 -3.12 -17.29
CA TYR A 284 -14.11 -2.95 -18.02
C TYR A 284 -14.02 -4.05 -19.09
N GLY A 285 -13.86 -3.67 -20.36
CA GLY A 285 -13.74 -4.65 -21.44
C GLY A 285 -12.47 -5.50 -21.38
N ASP A 286 -12.48 -6.63 -22.11
CA ASP A 286 -11.48 -7.71 -22.02
C ASP A 286 -10.02 -7.34 -22.35
N LYS A 287 -9.71 -6.20 -22.94
CA LYS A 287 -8.39 -6.01 -23.57
C LYS A 287 -7.61 -4.75 -23.24
N ASN A 288 -8.21 -3.67 -22.80
CA ASN A 288 -7.48 -2.47 -22.42
C ASN A 288 -8.25 -1.69 -21.36
N TYR A 289 -7.53 -1.17 -20.40
CA TYR A 289 -8.08 -0.21 -19.46
C TYR A 289 -8.47 1.07 -20.23
N GLU A 290 -9.70 1.15 -20.61
CA GLU A 290 -10.30 2.44 -20.95
C GLU A 290 -10.71 3.11 -19.66
N ARG A 291 -10.24 4.33 -19.46
CA ARG A 291 -10.71 5.15 -18.35
C ARG A 291 -12.21 5.41 -18.55
N VAL A 292 -12.91 5.47 -17.42
CA VAL A 292 -14.31 5.89 -17.41
C VAL A 292 -14.40 7.28 -18.06
N SER A 293 -15.33 7.44 -18.99
CA SER A 293 -15.55 8.74 -19.63
C SER A 293 -16.23 9.68 -18.65
N LEU A 294 -15.48 10.63 -18.10
CA LEU A 294 -15.95 11.64 -17.15
C LEU A 294 -15.85 13.04 -17.82
N SER A 295 -16.85 13.90 -17.58
CA SER A 295 -16.92 15.22 -18.19
C SER A 295 -17.20 16.33 -17.19
N GLU A 296 -16.77 17.57 -17.53
CA GLU A 296 -17.07 18.76 -16.74
C GLU A 296 -18.57 19.07 -16.72
N ASP A 297 -19.31 18.72 -17.78
CA ASP A 297 -20.75 18.95 -17.85
C ASP A 297 -21.51 18.04 -16.87
N GLU A 298 -21.12 16.79 -16.72
CA GLU A 298 -21.65 15.92 -15.68
C GLU A 298 -21.26 16.41 -14.28
N ALA A 299 -20.03 16.91 -14.12
CA ALA A 299 -19.57 17.46 -12.85
C ALA A 299 -20.44 18.63 -12.34
N LYS A 300 -20.99 19.46 -13.23
CA LYS A 300 -21.91 20.57 -12.87
C LYS A 300 -23.19 20.08 -12.20
N GLN A 301 -23.58 18.83 -12.41
CA GLN A 301 -24.86 18.28 -11.97
C GLN A 301 -24.81 17.69 -10.53
N TYR A 302 -23.65 17.63 -9.90
CA TYR A 302 -23.46 17.10 -8.56
C TYR A 302 -22.52 17.99 -7.73
N ASP A 303 -22.86 18.20 -6.44
CA ASP A 303 -21.99 18.88 -5.48
C ASP A 303 -21.32 17.82 -4.57
N PRO A 304 -19.99 17.64 -4.65
CA PRO A 304 -19.29 16.63 -3.88
C PRO A 304 -19.02 17.02 -2.42
N ILE A 305 -19.64 18.09 -1.91
CA ILE A 305 -19.37 18.64 -0.57
C ILE A 305 -19.54 17.59 0.53
N ARG A 306 -20.50 16.69 0.40
CA ARG A 306 -20.75 15.62 1.37
C ARG A 306 -19.59 14.63 1.42
N ILE A 307 -19.08 14.21 0.27
CA ILE A 307 -17.90 13.33 0.15
C ILE A 307 -16.66 14.04 0.70
N LEU A 308 -16.45 15.31 0.33
CA LEU A 308 -15.36 16.14 0.83
C LEU A 308 -15.43 16.31 2.35
N SER A 309 -16.63 16.48 2.93
CA SER A 309 -16.82 16.65 4.37
C SER A 309 -16.36 15.43 5.16
N VAL A 310 -16.58 14.21 4.64
CA VAL A 310 -16.09 12.98 5.27
C VAL A 310 -14.56 12.93 5.24
N ALA A 311 -13.94 13.31 4.13
CA ALA A 311 -12.47 13.40 4.03
C ALA A 311 -11.92 14.41 5.04
N LEU A 312 -12.48 15.64 5.10
CA LEU A 312 -12.06 16.70 6.01
C LEU A 312 -12.24 16.32 7.49
N ASN A 313 -13.35 15.64 7.84
CA ASN A 313 -13.57 15.18 9.20
C ASN A 313 -12.53 14.14 9.64
N ASN A 314 -12.17 13.19 8.77
CA ASN A 314 -11.11 12.23 9.08
C ASN A 314 -9.73 12.90 9.14
N ALA A 315 -9.43 13.83 8.24
CA ALA A 315 -8.21 14.61 8.28
C ALA A 315 -8.09 15.44 9.57
N ALA A 316 -9.15 16.15 9.96
CA ALA A 316 -9.22 16.91 11.21
C ALA A 316 -9.04 16.00 12.43
N TRP A 317 -9.66 14.80 12.41
CA TRP A 317 -9.48 13.82 13.47
C TRP A 317 -8.03 13.34 13.59
N LEU A 318 -7.37 13.04 12.47
CA LEU A 318 -5.96 12.63 12.43
C LEU A 318 -5.06 13.68 13.06
N ILE A 319 -5.24 14.95 12.68
CA ILE A 319 -4.46 16.07 13.20
C ILE A 319 -4.73 16.28 14.70
N SER A 320 -6.00 16.39 15.09
CA SER A 320 -6.39 16.68 16.48
C SER A 320 -6.02 15.60 17.47
N ASN A 321 -5.89 14.35 16.99
CA ASN A 321 -5.41 13.21 17.80
C ASN A 321 -3.89 13.01 17.71
N GLY A 322 -3.16 13.89 17.01
CA GLY A 322 -1.70 13.82 16.89
C GLY A 322 -1.20 12.59 16.16
N VAL A 323 -1.98 12.09 15.18
CA VAL A 323 -1.59 10.97 14.32
C VAL A 323 -0.62 11.46 13.26
N CYS A 324 -0.85 12.63 12.71
CA CYS A 324 0.01 13.29 11.73
C CYS A 324 -0.04 14.81 11.90
N THR A 325 0.79 15.53 11.17
CA THR A 325 0.74 17.00 11.10
C THR A 325 -0.27 17.44 10.02
N LYS A 326 -0.59 18.75 9.99
CA LYS A 326 -1.44 19.32 8.94
C LYS A 326 -0.75 19.32 7.57
N GLU A 327 0.58 19.32 7.58
CA GLU A 327 1.41 19.26 6.38
C GLU A 327 1.43 17.87 5.75
N ASP A 328 1.11 16.82 6.53
CA ASP A 328 1.09 15.42 6.11
C ASP A 328 -0.27 15.01 5.49
N VAL A 329 -1.32 15.79 5.69
CA VAL A 329 -2.67 15.58 5.17
C VAL A 329 -2.95 16.56 4.04
#